data_13bc11ca00c3f18b0420d20df04808f4
#
_entry.id   13bc11ca00c3f18b0420d20df04808f4
#
_cell.length_a   1.000
_cell.length_b   1.000
_cell.length_c   1.000
_cell.angle_alpha   90.00
_cell.angle_beta   90.00
_cell.angle_gamma   90.00
#
_symmetry.space_group_name_H-M   'P 1'
#
loop_
_entity.id
_entity.type
_entity.pdbx_description
1 polymer ?
#
loop_
_entity_poly.entity_id
_entity_poly.type
_entity_poly.pdbx_seq_one_letter_code
_entity_poly.pdbx_strand_id
1 'polypeptide(L)'
;MPSAVVRRRQGYEHEIEMREHRLIADEPQEKGGGDQGPKPTELLAASLASCTAITMEMYADRKEWGLGTVEVAVDFTEATADEPPKFELRITLGAQLSEENRERLLTIAGKCPVHRALKAQDVVINDSLELIEEAEDED
;
A
#
# COMPACT_ATOMS: atom_id res chain seq x y z
N MET A 1 -18.57 5.01 7.81
CA MET A 1 -17.67 5.88 7.07
C MET A 1 -16.72 5.04 6.25
N PRO A 2 -16.64 5.26 4.94
CA PRO A 2 -15.71 4.45 4.13
C PRO A 2 -14.26 4.76 4.47
N SER A 3 -13.40 3.75 4.37
CA SER A 3 -11.96 3.89 4.62
C SER A 3 -11.28 4.77 3.56
N ALA A 4 -11.77 4.68 2.32
CA ALA A 4 -11.26 5.50 1.23
C ALA A 4 -12.39 5.76 0.23
N VAL A 5 -12.38 6.95 -0.34
CA VAL A 5 -13.28 7.32 -1.44
C VAL A 5 -12.42 7.87 -2.56
N VAL A 6 -12.69 7.41 -3.78
CA VAL A 6 -11.91 7.81 -4.96
C VAL A 6 -12.85 8.47 -5.95
N ARG A 7 -12.49 9.67 -6.42
CA ARG A 7 -13.30 10.43 -7.39
C ARG A 7 -12.44 10.81 -8.58
N ARG A 8 -12.97 10.58 -9.76
CA ARG A 8 -12.29 10.96 -11.00
C ARG A 8 -12.19 12.48 -11.11
N ARG A 9 -11.01 12.96 -11.48
CA ARG A 9 -10.79 14.37 -11.79
C ARG A 9 -10.80 14.61 -13.30
N GLN A 10 -9.93 13.91 -14.00
CA GLN A 10 -9.86 13.97 -15.46
C GLN A 10 -9.05 12.77 -15.95
N GLY A 11 -9.37 12.23 -17.12
CA GLY A 11 -8.65 11.06 -17.64
C GLY A 11 -8.65 9.92 -16.63
N TYR A 12 -7.45 9.43 -16.28
CA TYR A 12 -7.27 8.42 -15.24
C TYR A 12 -6.78 9.01 -13.93
N GLU A 13 -6.71 10.32 -13.82
CA GLU A 13 -6.32 11.00 -12.60
C GLU A 13 -7.48 10.99 -11.61
N HIS A 14 -7.23 10.50 -10.42
CA HIS A 14 -8.24 10.38 -9.36
C HIS A 14 -7.73 10.98 -8.07
N GLU A 15 -8.63 11.61 -7.34
CA GLU A 15 -8.34 12.06 -5.97
C GLU A 15 -8.80 10.98 -5.00
N ILE A 16 -7.90 10.62 -4.11
CA ILE A 16 -8.17 9.65 -3.05
C ILE A 16 -8.36 10.41 -1.75
N GLU A 17 -9.50 10.21 -1.10
CA GLU A 17 -9.81 10.81 0.18
C GLU A 17 -9.82 9.75 1.27
N MET A 18 -9.01 9.96 2.31
CA MET A 18 -8.96 9.09 3.48
C MET A 18 -8.94 10.01 4.70
N ARG A 19 -10.06 10.07 5.43
CA ARG A 19 -10.27 11.07 6.49
C ARG A 19 -10.04 12.48 5.91
N GLU A 20 -9.13 13.27 6.49
CA GLU A 20 -8.77 14.60 5.98
C GLU A 20 -7.59 14.57 5.00
N HIS A 21 -7.07 13.38 4.66
CA HIS A 21 -5.93 13.25 3.75
C HIS A 21 -6.36 13.11 2.30
N ARG A 22 -5.59 13.69 1.42
CA ARG A 22 -5.82 13.64 -0.01
C ARG A 22 -4.56 13.17 -0.73
N LEU A 23 -4.74 12.22 -1.62
CA LEU A 23 -3.67 11.70 -2.48
C LEU A 23 -4.19 11.69 -3.91
N ILE A 24 -3.27 11.66 -4.86
CA ILE A 24 -3.62 11.53 -6.28
C ILE A 24 -3.12 10.16 -6.77
N ALA A 25 -3.98 9.45 -7.48
CA ALA A 25 -3.62 8.25 -8.23
C ALA A 25 -3.83 8.53 -9.71
N ASP A 26 -2.97 7.98 -10.54
CA ASP A 26 -3.06 8.14 -11.99
C ASP A 26 -2.41 6.92 -12.64
N GLU A 27 -2.37 6.91 -13.96
CA GLU A 27 -1.59 5.95 -14.74
C GLU A 27 -0.44 6.68 -15.41
N PRO A 28 0.68 5.98 -15.70
CA PRO A 28 1.77 6.59 -16.43
C PRO A 28 1.36 6.87 -17.89
N GLN A 29 2.12 7.70 -18.57
CA GLN A 29 1.78 8.14 -19.93
C GLN A 29 1.69 6.97 -20.90
N GLU A 30 2.53 5.97 -20.77
CA GLU A 30 2.49 4.78 -21.64
C GLU A 30 1.22 3.95 -21.48
N LYS A 31 0.45 4.18 -20.40
CA LYS A 31 -0.85 3.55 -20.19
C LYS A 31 -2.02 4.50 -20.49
N GLY A 32 -1.71 5.68 -21.01
CA GLY A 32 -2.72 6.68 -21.36
C GLY A 32 -3.03 7.66 -20.25
N GLY A 33 -2.31 7.64 -19.15
CA GLY A 33 -2.51 8.57 -18.05
C GLY A 33 -1.70 9.85 -18.18
N GLY A 34 -1.90 10.74 -17.21
CA GLY A 34 -1.18 12.01 -17.15
C GLY A 34 0.03 11.97 -16.22
N ASP A 35 0.25 10.85 -15.55
CA ASP A 35 1.36 10.66 -14.61
C ASP A 35 1.40 11.73 -13.50
N GLN A 36 0.22 12.11 -13.01
CA GLN A 36 0.09 13.11 -11.95
C GLN A 36 0.19 12.51 -10.55
N GLY A 37 0.27 11.21 -10.44
CA GLY A 37 0.43 10.50 -9.19
C GLY A 37 0.81 9.06 -9.45
N PRO A 38 1.11 8.31 -8.37
CA PRO A 38 1.44 6.90 -8.52
C PRO A 38 0.25 6.09 -9.04
N LYS A 39 0.56 4.98 -9.70
CA LYS A 39 -0.49 4.06 -10.13
C LYS A 39 -0.96 3.20 -8.96
N PRO A 40 -2.17 2.61 -9.06
CA PRO A 40 -2.74 1.84 -7.95
C PRO A 40 -1.85 0.72 -7.42
N THR A 41 -1.15 0.00 -8.30
CA THR A 41 -0.26 -1.09 -7.85
C THR A 41 0.95 -0.57 -7.08
N GLU A 42 1.40 0.64 -7.38
CA GLU A 42 2.46 1.29 -6.59
C GLU A 42 1.94 1.69 -5.21
N LEU A 43 0.68 2.13 -5.13
CA LEU A 43 0.05 2.44 -3.84
C LEU A 43 -0.11 1.17 -2.99
N LEU A 44 -0.42 0.04 -3.63
CA LEU A 44 -0.49 -1.25 -2.94
C LEU A 44 0.87 -1.62 -2.35
N ALA A 45 1.94 -1.50 -3.15
CA ALA A 45 3.30 -1.76 -2.68
C ALA A 45 3.68 -0.81 -1.54
N ALA A 46 3.34 0.47 -1.67
CA ALA A 46 3.63 1.47 -0.64
C ALA A 46 2.89 1.18 0.66
N SER A 47 1.64 0.70 0.58
CA SER A 47 0.88 0.36 1.78
C SER A 47 1.54 -0.79 2.54
N LEU A 48 2.01 -1.81 1.83
CA LEU A 48 2.72 -2.94 2.45
C LEU A 48 4.04 -2.47 3.07
N ALA A 49 4.80 -1.66 2.35
CA ALA A 49 6.09 -1.14 2.83
C ALA A 49 5.91 -0.29 4.09
N SER A 50 4.98 0.65 4.08
CA SER A 50 4.75 1.53 5.23
C SER A 50 4.20 0.78 6.43
N CYS A 51 3.29 -0.16 6.21
CA CYS A 51 2.74 -0.98 7.27
C CYS A 51 3.84 -1.82 7.94
N THR A 52 4.72 -2.42 7.14
CA THR A 52 5.85 -3.20 7.63
C THR A 52 6.78 -2.33 8.47
N ALA A 53 7.16 -1.16 7.96
CA ALA A 53 8.05 -0.24 8.66
C ALA A 53 7.46 0.21 10.00
N ILE A 54 6.21 0.67 9.98
CA ILE A 54 5.55 1.18 11.17
C ILE A 54 5.40 0.07 12.23
N THR A 55 5.03 -1.13 11.81
CA THR A 55 4.88 -2.27 12.72
C THR A 55 6.19 -2.61 13.42
N MET A 56 7.29 -2.62 12.67
CA MET A 56 8.62 -2.84 13.26
C MET A 56 9.01 -1.72 14.22
N GLU A 57 8.76 -0.48 13.82
CA GLU A 57 9.10 0.69 14.63
C GLU A 57 8.33 0.69 15.95
N MET A 58 7.04 0.38 15.91
CA MET A 58 6.22 0.30 17.13
C MET A 58 6.73 -0.77 18.09
N TYR A 59 7.12 -1.92 17.55
CA TYR A 59 7.67 -3.00 18.36
C TYR A 59 9.01 -2.60 18.96
N ALA A 60 9.91 -2.05 18.15
CA ALA A 60 11.24 -1.64 18.58
C ALA A 60 11.16 -0.54 19.66
N ASP A 61 10.22 0.40 19.51
CA ASP A 61 10.02 1.45 20.49
C ASP A 61 9.64 0.88 21.86
N ARG A 62 8.75 -0.12 21.88
CA ARG A 62 8.36 -0.78 23.14
C ARG A 62 9.51 -1.54 23.78
N LYS A 63 10.43 -2.05 22.98
CA LYS A 63 11.62 -2.77 23.45
C LYS A 63 12.80 -1.84 23.71
N GLU A 64 12.64 -0.57 23.39
CA GLU A 64 13.71 0.43 23.47
C GLU A 64 14.92 0.06 22.59
N TRP A 65 14.64 -0.56 21.45
CA TRP A 65 15.66 -0.83 20.43
C TRP A 65 15.68 0.33 19.45
N GLY A 66 16.80 1.06 19.39
CA GLY A 66 16.96 2.08 18.36
C GLY A 66 17.23 1.43 17.01
N LEU A 67 16.40 1.71 16.02
CA LEU A 67 16.56 1.12 14.68
C LEU A 67 17.43 1.96 13.76
N GLY A 68 17.65 3.24 14.10
CA GLY A 68 18.36 4.13 13.19
C GLY A 68 17.55 4.35 11.93
N THR A 69 18.23 4.36 10.79
CA THR A 69 17.55 4.47 9.51
C THR A 69 16.69 3.23 9.26
N VAL A 70 15.46 3.45 8.82
CA VAL A 70 14.54 2.37 8.43
C VAL A 70 14.15 2.58 6.99
N GLU A 71 14.44 1.60 6.14
CA GLU A 71 14.04 1.63 4.74
C GLU A 71 13.42 0.29 4.39
N VAL A 72 12.25 0.34 3.75
CA VAL A 72 11.58 -0.87 3.27
C VAL A 72 11.28 -0.67 1.79
N ALA A 73 11.90 -1.50 0.97
CA ALA A 73 11.65 -1.51 -0.48
C ALA A 73 10.75 -2.70 -0.79
N VAL A 74 9.76 -2.51 -1.66
CA VAL A 74 8.85 -3.56 -2.09
C VAL A 74 8.82 -3.60 -3.61
N ASP A 75 9.11 -4.76 -4.17
CA ASP A 75 8.86 -5.05 -5.57
C ASP A 75 7.59 -5.87 -5.69
N PHE A 76 6.64 -5.37 -6.47
CA PHE A 76 5.39 -6.06 -6.74
C PHE A 76 5.39 -6.57 -8.18
N THR A 77 5.11 -7.85 -8.35
CA THR A 77 4.95 -8.50 -9.66
C THR A 77 3.52 -8.99 -9.77
N GLU A 78 2.82 -8.56 -10.81
CA GLU A 78 1.43 -8.98 -11.04
C GLU A 78 1.35 -10.47 -11.32
N ALA A 79 0.21 -11.07 -11.00
CA ALA A 79 -0.07 -12.46 -11.32
C ALA A 79 -0.06 -12.69 -12.83
N THR A 80 0.39 -13.86 -13.23
CA THR A 80 0.27 -14.33 -14.62
C THR A 80 -0.64 -15.55 -14.62
N ALA A 81 -0.89 -16.13 -15.80
CA ALA A 81 -1.70 -17.35 -15.91
C ALA A 81 -1.10 -18.50 -15.09
N ASP A 82 0.22 -18.52 -14.94
CA ASP A 82 0.94 -19.63 -14.32
C ASP A 82 1.49 -19.30 -12.93
N GLU A 83 1.54 -18.04 -12.54
CA GLU A 83 2.15 -17.64 -11.28
C GLU A 83 1.27 -16.67 -10.49
N PRO A 84 1.23 -16.82 -9.15
CA PRO A 84 0.51 -15.87 -8.30
C PRO A 84 1.21 -14.52 -8.25
N PRO A 85 0.53 -13.48 -7.77
CA PRO A 85 1.19 -12.20 -7.54
C PRO A 85 2.27 -12.36 -6.48
N LYS A 86 3.32 -11.57 -6.58
CA LYS A 86 4.46 -11.70 -5.69
C LYS A 86 4.89 -10.33 -5.16
N PHE A 87 5.17 -10.28 -3.88
CA PHE A 87 5.75 -9.12 -3.20
C PHE A 87 7.10 -9.52 -2.64
N GLU A 88 8.15 -8.83 -3.02
CA GLU A 88 9.47 -9.03 -2.43
C GLU A 88 9.82 -7.80 -1.62
N LEU A 89 10.09 -7.99 -0.33
CA LEU A 89 10.43 -6.93 0.59
C LEU A 89 11.90 -6.99 0.94
N ARG A 90 12.54 -5.83 0.93
CA ARG A 90 13.90 -5.68 1.41
C ARG A 90 13.91 -4.61 2.50
N ILE A 91 14.28 -5.02 3.69
CA ILE A 91 14.32 -4.17 4.88
C ILE A 91 15.77 -3.82 5.19
N THR A 92 16.06 -2.54 5.33
CA THR A 92 17.39 -2.05 5.67
C THR A 92 17.29 -1.20 6.92
N LEU A 93 18.14 -1.50 7.90
CA LEU A 93 18.17 -0.78 9.17
C LEU A 93 19.58 -0.23 9.43
N GLY A 94 19.64 0.96 10.03
CA GLY A 94 20.90 1.55 10.43
C GLY A 94 21.46 1.01 11.72
N ALA A 95 20.66 0.26 12.47
CA ALA A 95 21.05 -0.27 13.77
C ALA A 95 21.83 -1.57 13.66
N GLN A 96 22.64 -1.84 14.70
CA GLN A 96 23.29 -3.13 14.88
C GLN A 96 22.45 -3.92 15.86
N LEU A 97 21.84 -4.99 15.39
CA LEU A 97 21.00 -5.86 16.22
C LEU A 97 21.63 -7.24 16.31
N SER A 98 21.42 -7.91 17.46
CA SER A 98 21.80 -9.30 17.59
C SER A 98 21.02 -10.15 16.58
N GLU A 99 21.52 -11.31 16.23
CA GLU A 99 20.83 -12.23 15.32
C GLU A 99 19.45 -12.58 15.86
N GLU A 100 19.34 -12.82 17.17
CA GLU A 100 18.07 -13.12 17.82
C GLU A 100 17.07 -11.97 17.67
N ASN A 101 17.49 -10.74 17.94
CA ASN A 101 16.60 -9.57 17.82
C ASN A 101 16.24 -9.29 16.36
N ARG A 102 17.16 -9.53 15.45
CA ARG A 102 16.92 -9.40 14.02
C ARG A 102 15.84 -10.37 13.54
N GLU A 103 15.94 -11.65 13.94
CA GLU A 103 14.94 -12.65 13.60
C GLU A 103 13.57 -12.33 14.21
N ARG A 104 13.58 -11.84 15.45
CA ARG A 104 12.36 -11.46 16.14
C ARG A 104 11.67 -10.31 15.40
N LEU A 105 12.43 -9.31 14.99
CA LEU A 105 11.90 -8.16 14.28
C LEU A 105 11.31 -8.55 12.92
N LEU A 106 11.98 -9.48 12.22
CA LEU A 106 11.46 -9.98 10.94
C LEU A 106 10.15 -10.72 11.13
N THR A 107 10.01 -11.49 12.19
CA THR A 107 8.75 -12.16 12.53
C THR A 107 7.64 -11.14 12.79
N ILE A 108 7.95 -10.08 13.53
CA ILE A 108 7.01 -9.01 13.83
C ILE A 108 6.58 -8.27 12.54
N ALA A 109 7.52 -8.04 11.63
CA ALA A 109 7.23 -7.39 10.34
C ALA A 109 6.14 -8.13 9.57
N GLY A 110 6.13 -9.47 9.62
CA GLY A 110 5.12 -10.29 8.96
C GLY A 110 3.74 -10.24 9.60
N LYS A 111 3.60 -9.58 10.75
CA LYS A 111 2.32 -9.46 11.45
C LYS A 111 1.58 -8.15 11.16
N CYS A 112 2.10 -7.32 10.26
CA CYS A 112 1.42 -6.08 9.95
C CYS A 112 0.05 -6.36 9.29
N PRO A 113 -0.96 -5.51 9.55
CA PRO A 113 -2.32 -5.76 9.04
C PRO A 113 -2.41 -5.91 7.52
N VAL A 114 -1.63 -5.14 6.76
CA VAL A 114 -1.63 -5.23 5.29
C VAL A 114 -1.03 -6.56 4.85
N HIS A 115 0.10 -6.96 5.44
CA HIS A 115 0.74 -8.23 5.16
C HIS A 115 -0.23 -9.40 5.40
N ARG A 116 -0.93 -9.36 6.53
CA ARG A 116 -1.92 -10.38 6.89
C ARG A 116 -3.09 -10.41 5.92
N ALA A 117 -3.58 -9.25 5.50
CA ALA A 117 -4.67 -9.15 4.53
C ALA A 117 -4.26 -9.74 3.18
N LEU A 118 -3.04 -9.44 2.72
CA LEU A 118 -2.55 -9.93 1.43
C LEU A 118 -2.29 -11.44 1.42
N LYS A 119 -1.94 -12.01 2.58
CA LYS A 119 -1.72 -13.46 2.70
C LYS A 119 -3.02 -14.24 2.96
N ALA A 120 -4.09 -13.57 3.32
CA ALA A 120 -5.36 -14.25 3.61
C ALA A 120 -5.91 -14.92 2.35
N GLN A 121 -6.33 -16.19 2.49
CA GLN A 121 -6.93 -16.93 1.37
C GLN A 121 -8.42 -16.60 1.22
N ASP A 122 -9.02 -16.03 2.25
CA ASP A 122 -10.46 -15.82 2.35
C ASP A 122 -10.84 -14.34 2.29
N VAL A 123 -10.13 -13.55 1.48
CA VAL A 123 -10.46 -12.14 1.31
C VAL A 123 -11.84 -12.04 0.66
N VAL A 124 -12.74 -11.29 1.28
CA VAL A 124 -14.08 -11.08 0.76
C VAL A 124 -14.20 -9.69 0.17
N ILE A 125 -14.59 -9.62 -1.09
CA ILE A 125 -14.82 -8.35 -1.78
C ILE A 125 -16.25 -8.38 -2.28
N ASN A 126 -17.06 -7.44 -1.80
CA ASN A 126 -18.46 -7.31 -2.22
C ASN A 126 -18.61 -6.03 -3.02
N ASP A 127 -19.13 -6.14 -4.23
CA ASP A 127 -19.28 -5.03 -5.15
C ASP A 127 -20.75 -4.69 -5.37
N SER A 128 -21.03 -3.39 -5.49
CA SER A 128 -22.35 -2.91 -5.88
C SER A 128 -22.17 -1.73 -6.83
N LEU A 129 -23.18 -1.47 -7.65
CA LEU A 129 -23.14 -0.38 -8.62
C LEU A 129 -24.44 0.39 -8.55
N GLU A 130 -24.34 1.70 -8.36
CA GLU A 130 -25.47 2.61 -8.41
C GLU A 130 -25.28 3.58 -9.58
N LEU A 131 -26.37 3.91 -10.23
CA LEU A 131 -26.34 4.93 -11.27
C LEU A 131 -27.04 6.18 -10.70
N ILE A 132 -26.40 7.33 -10.90
CA ILE A 132 -26.99 8.61 -10.49
C ILE A 132 -27.34 9.42 -11.74
N GLU A 133 -28.34 10.29 -11.63
CA GLU A 133 -28.64 11.23 -12.69
C GLU A 133 -27.73 12.43 -12.51
N GLU A 134 -26.95 12.74 -13.57
CA GLU A 134 -26.17 13.96 -13.59
C GLU A 134 -26.97 15.04 -14.30
N ALA A 135 -26.86 16.28 -13.83
CA ALA A 135 -27.43 17.40 -14.54
C ALA A 135 -26.78 17.51 -15.92
N GLU A 136 -27.59 17.66 -16.97
CA GLU A 136 -27.07 17.89 -18.31
C GLU A 136 -26.33 19.24 -18.32
N ASP A 137 -25.10 19.23 -18.88
CA ASP A 137 -24.37 20.47 -19.08
C ASP A 137 -25.14 21.28 -20.15
N GLU A 138 -25.60 22.46 -19.78
CA GLU A 138 -26.19 23.39 -20.75
C GLU A 138 -25.05 24.12 -21.46
N ASP A 139 -24.84 23.77 -22.70
CA ASP A 139 -23.93 24.50 -23.58
C ASP A 139 -24.57 25.78 -24.09
#